data_a93ca20f061594b01bf892aaf77ef71d
#
_entry.id   a93ca20f061594b01bf892aaf77ef71d
#
_cell.length_a   1.000
_cell.length_b   1.000
_cell.length_c   1.000
_cell.angle_alpha   90.00
_cell.angle_beta   90.00
_cell.angle_gamma   90.00
#
_symmetry.space_group_name_H-M   'P 1'
#
loop_
_entity.id
_entity.type
_entity.pdbx_description
1 polymer ?
#
loop_
_entity_poly.entity_id
_entity_poly.type
_entity_poly.pdbx_seq_one_letter_code
_entity_poly.pdbx_strand_id
1 'polypeptide(L)'
;WFNGIYQEPANFFANIAVEPESFLQIYPEFRLPPQEVKAWLADRQRAVAGRDLAQRFGWKVGDRIPLTGTIWQPKQGMTWEFNLAGIYDGDEGIDKTQFFFRYDYLDENRAQGEGLVGWYAVKIGDPAQSVALSRTFDEMFANSAAETKTTTEKGFVEGFAKQIGDIGSIMIAILAAVMFTILLVVGNTMAQAVRERTSELAVLKTLGFSDAGVLALV
;
A
#
# COMPACT_ATOMS: atom_id res chain seq x y z
N TRP A 1 -1.00 -6.12 -10.23
CA TRP A 1 -0.14 -5.14 -9.55
C TRP A 1 1.14 -4.93 -10.34
N PHE A 2 1.42 -3.66 -10.69
CA PHE A 2 2.58 -3.36 -11.56
C PHE A 2 3.78 -2.82 -10.74
N ASN A 3 3.50 -2.01 -9.72
CA ASN A 3 4.48 -1.39 -8.84
C ASN A 3 5.49 -0.49 -9.60
N GLY A 4 4.96 0.38 -10.45
CA GLY A 4 5.75 1.39 -11.16
C GLY A 4 5.99 2.63 -10.32
N ILE A 5 7.15 3.22 -10.50
CA ILE A 5 7.57 4.46 -9.82
C ILE A 5 7.60 5.60 -10.85
N TYR A 6 7.03 6.73 -10.48
CA TYR A 6 7.06 7.95 -11.27
C TYR A 6 8.16 8.89 -10.79
N GLN A 7 9.19 9.10 -11.61
CA GLN A 7 10.34 9.97 -11.35
C GLN A 7 11.19 9.56 -10.12
N GLU A 8 10.62 9.58 -8.92
CA GLU A 8 11.33 9.31 -7.65
C GLU A 8 10.64 8.21 -6.84
N PRO A 9 11.40 7.40 -6.06
CA PRO A 9 10.83 6.33 -5.23
C PRO A 9 9.72 6.77 -4.26
N ALA A 10 9.77 8.03 -3.80
CA ALA A 10 8.74 8.60 -2.94
C ALA A 10 7.39 8.84 -3.66
N ASN A 11 7.39 8.86 -4.99
CA ASN A 11 6.21 9.03 -5.82
C ASN A 11 5.51 7.70 -6.09
N PHE A 12 5.26 6.96 -5.02
CA PHE A 12 4.50 5.72 -5.09
C PHE A 12 2.99 5.98 -5.16
N PHE A 13 2.31 5.23 -5.99
CA PHE A 13 0.85 5.14 -6.09
C PHE A 13 0.46 3.78 -6.67
N ALA A 14 -0.78 3.36 -6.43
CA ALA A 14 -1.29 2.11 -6.98
C ALA A 14 -1.42 2.21 -8.51
N ASN A 15 -0.69 1.35 -9.22
CA ASN A 15 -0.75 1.23 -10.66
C ASN A 15 -1.06 -0.23 -11.03
N ILE A 16 -2.16 -0.40 -11.78
CA ILE A 16 -2.80 -1.69 -11.98
C ILE A 16 -3.08 -1.88 -13.47
N ALA A 17 -2.62 -3.01 -14.00
CA ALA A 17 -2.96 -3.42 -15.36
C ALA A 17 -4.33 -4.10 -15.34
N VAL A 18 -5.24 -3.66 -16.19
CA VAL A 18 -6.61 -4.16 -16.26
C VAL A 18 -7.02 -4.43 -17.72
N GLU A 19 -8.05 -5.25 -17.92
CA GLU A 19 -8.77 -5.30 -19.17
C GLU A 19 -9.88 -4.23 -19.11
N PRO A 20 -9.80 -3.14 -19.92
CA PRO A 20 -10.59 -1.95 -19.69
C PRO A 20 -12.10 -2.14 -19.84
N GLU A 21 -12.54 -2.94 -20.82
CA GLU A 21 -13.97 -3.13 -21.08
C GLU A 21 -14.65 -3.86 -19.93
N SER A 22 -14.09 -4.99 -19.52
CA SER A 22 -14.59 -5.76 -18.37
C SER A 22 -14.47 -4.97 -17.07
N PHE A 23 -13.36 -4.22 -16.88
CA PHE A 23 -13.18 -3.39 -15.71
C PHE A 23 -14.31 -2.37 -15.55
N LEU A 24 -14.64 -1.62 -16.60
CA LEU A 24 -15.72 -0.63 -16.55
C LEU A 24 -17.12 -1.25 -16.40
N GLN A 25 -17.32 -2.50 -16.85
CA GLN A 25 -18.58 -3.23 -16.64
C GLN A 25 -18.73 -3.73 -15.19
N ILE A 26 -17.63 -4.16 -14.57
CA ILE A 26 -17.62 -4.65 -13.20
C ILE A 26 -17.74 -3.48 -12.21
N TYR A 27 -17.04 -2.38 -12.48
CA TYR A 27 -16.90 -1.21 -11.61
C TYR A 27 -17.47 0.08 -12.28
N PRO A 28 -18.80 0.19 -12.47
CA PRO A 28 -19.44 1.35 -13.10
C PRO A 28 -19.30 2.64 -12.28
N GLU A 29 -18.88 2.56 -11.02
CA GLU A 29 -18.60 3.68 -10.14
C GLU A 29 -17.36 4.49 -10.55
N PHE A 30 -16.45 3.92 -11.34
CA PHE A 30 -15.33 4.65 -11.95
C PHE A 30 -15.83 5.42 -13.17
N ARG A 31 -16.13 6.69 -12.98
CA ARG A 31 -16.75 7.53 -14.01
C ARG A 31 -15.71 8.21 -14.88
N LEU A 32 -15.77 7.93 -16.17
CA LEU A 32 -14.99 8.56 -17.24
C LEU A 32 -15.92 9.18 -18.29
N PRO A 33 -15.59 10.34 -18.84
CA PRO A 33 -16.28 10.86 -20.02
C PRO A 33 -16.25 9.84 -21.18
N PRO A 34 -17.35 9.65 -21.93
CA PRO A 34 -17.41 8.65 -23.00
C PRO A 34 -16.30 8.76 -24.06
N GLN A 35 -15.85 9.97 -24.35
CA GLN A 35 -14.74 10.23 -25.25
C GLN A 35 -13.39 9.73 -24.68
N GLU A 36 -13.17 9.81 -23.37
CA GLU A 36 -11.97 9.33 -22.70
C GLU A 36 -11.98 7.80 -22.59
N VAL A 37 -13.16 7.19 -22.36
CA VAL A 37 -13.32 5.74 -22.45
C VAL A 37 -12.94 5.25 -23.85
N LYS A 38 -13.52 5.86 -24.89
CA LYS A 38 -13.19 5.51 -26.28
C LYS A 38 -11.70 5.70 -26.59
N ALA A 39 -11.11 6.77 -26.07
CA ALA A 39 -9.68 7.00 -26.21
C ALA A 39 -8.87 5.90 -25.52
N TRP A 40 -9.19 5.51 -24.28
CA TRP A 40 -8.49 4.46 -23.54
C TRP A 40 -8.54 3.10 -24.26
N LEU A 41 -9.70 2.77 -24.85
CA LEU A 41 -9.88 1.52 -25.58
C LEU A 41 -9.14 1.49 -26.93
N ALA A 42 -8.89 2.63 -27.54
CA ALA A 42 -8.37 2.71 -28.91
C ALA A 42 -6.88 2.38 -29.05
N ASP A 43 -6.09 2.50 -27.98
CA ASP A 43 -4.63 2.32 -28.03
C ASP A 43 -4.13 1.63 -26.77
N ARG A 44 -3.23 0.67 -26.92
CA ARG A 44 -2.69 -0.17 -25.84
C ARG A 44 -1.83 0.60 -24.84
N GLN A 45 -1.10 1.62 -25.27
CA GLN A 45 -0.26 2.45 -24.41
C GLN A 45 -1.04 3.45 -23.56
N ARG A 46 -2.36 3.48 -23.72
CA ARG A 46 -3.19 4.45 -23.01
C ARG A 46 -3.53 3.99 -21.61
N ALA A 47 -3.59 4.98 -20.73
CA ALA A 47 -3.90 4.80 -19.31
C ALA A 47 -4.89 5.85 -18.84
N VAL A 48 -5.48 5.61 -17.67
CA VAL A 48 -6.33 6.56 -16.97
C VAL A 48 -5.85 6.73 -15.54
N ALA A 49 -5.95 7.95 -15.02
CA ALA A 49 -5.56 8.28 -13.66
C ALA A 49 -6.76 8.78 -12.87
N GLY A 50 -6.75 8.53 -11.57
CA GLY A 50 -7.72 9.16 -10.67
C GLY A 50 -7.50 10.65 -10.54
N ARG A 51 -8.56 11.39 -10.26
CA ARG A 51 -8.54 12.86 -10.15
C ARG A 51 -7.50 13.35 -9.16
N ASP A 52 -7.44 12.74 -7.97
CA ASP A 52 -6.53 13.18 -6.91
C ASP A 52 -5.06 12.91 -7.28
N LEU A 53 -4.81 11.78 -7.98
CA LEU A 53 -3.49 11.47 -8.51
C LEU A 53 -3.06 12.48 -9.59
N ALA A 54 -3.96 12.77 -10.52
CA ALA A 54 -3.70 13.73 -11.58
C ALA A 54 -3.44 15.15 -11.02
N GLN A 55 -4.19 15.54 -9.99
CA GLN A 55 -3.96 16.82 -9.30
C GLN A 55 -2.61 16.85 -8.56
N ARG A 56 -2.25 15.76 -7.87
CA ARG A 56 -0.98 15.63 -7.14
C ARG A 56 0.23 15.87 -8.03
N PHE A 57 0.20 15.36 -9.26
CA PHE A 57 1.32 15.46 -10.20
C PHE A 57 1.12 16.52 -11.29
N GLY A 58 -0.02 17.22 -11.30
CA GLY A 58 -0.35 18.22 -12.31
C GLY A 58 -0.63 17.64 -13.70
N TRP A 59 -1.01 16.35 -13.78
CA TRP A 59 -1.25 15.66 -15.04
C TRP A 59 -2.53 16.11 -15.73
N LYS A 60 -2.46 16.13 -17.06
CA LYS A 60 -3.59 16.46 -17.94
C LYS A 60 -3.76 15.35 -18.97
N VAL A 61 -4.98 15.22 -19.47
CA VAL A 61 -5.27 14.31 -20.60
C VAL A 61 -4.37 14.68 -21.78
N GLY A 62 -3.70 13.68 -22.34
CA GLY A 62 -2.69 13.82 -23.38
C GLY A 62 -1.25 13.80 -22.90
N ASP A 63 -0.99 13.91 -21.61
CA ASP A 63 0.36 13.85 -21.07
C ASP A 63 0.97 12.43 -21.20
N ARG A 64 2.29 12.41 -21.33
CA ARG A 64 3.09 11.18 -21.37
C ARG A 64 3.63 10.90 -19.97
N ILE A 65 3.29 9.75 -19.44
CA ILE A 65 3.63 9.33 -18.07
C ILE A 65 4.63 8.19 -18.12
N PRO A 66 5.92 8.46 -17.88
CA PRO A 66 6.94 7.42 -17.78
C PRO A 66 6.92 6.77 -16.39
N LEU A 67 6.84 5.44 -16.33
CA LEU A 67 6.95 4.68 -15.09
C LEU A 67 8.12 3.70 -15.15
N THR A 68 8.93 3.65 -14.11
CA THR A 68 9.96 2.63 -13.94
C THR A 68 9.34 1.44 -13.20
N GLY A 69 9.19 0.31 -13.90
CA GLY A 69 8.65 -0.92 -13.30
C GLY A 69 9.67 -1.54 -12.34
N THR A 70 9.26 -1.80 -11.11
CA THR A 70 10.13 -2.47 -10.12
C THR A 70 9.98 -3.99 -10.15
N ILE A 71 8.78 -4.49 -10.48
CA ILE A 71 8.48 -5.92 -10.60
C ILE A 71 8.63 -6.35 -12.07
N TRP A 72 8.04 -5.60 -12.99
CA TRP A 72 7.96 -5.94 -14.39
C TRP A 72 8.86 -5.04 -15.21
N GLN A 73 9.95 -5.62 -15.73
CA GLN A 73 10.84 -4.92 -16.65
C GLN A 73 10.31 -5.00 -18.08
N PRO A 74 10.39 -3.95 -18.89
CA PRO A 74 10.02 -4.02 -20.29
C PRO A 74 11.05 -4.82 -21.09
N LYS A 75 10.64 -5.45 -22.20
CA LYS A 75 11.53 -6.14 -23.16
C LYS A 75 12.58 -5.20 -23.75
N GLN A 76 12.26 -3.92 -23.86
CA GLN A 76 13.16 -2.89 -24.39
C GLN A 76 13.18 -1.66 -23.51
N GLY A 77 14.38 -1.12 -23.25
CA GLY A 77 14.55 0.05 -22.38
C GLY A 77 14.43 -0.27 -20.89
N MET A 78 14.24 0.76 -20.09
CA MET A 78 14.11 0.66 -18.63
C MET A 78 12.79 1.25 -18.11
N THR A 79 12.03 1.90 -18.97
CA THR A 79 10.87 2.70 -18.58
C THR A 79 9.65 2.30 -19.42
N TRP A 80 8.54 2.16 -18.77
CA TRP A 80 7.24 1.99 -19.39
C TRP A 80 6.64 3.36 -19.68
N GLU A 81 6.11 3.56 -20.86
CA GLU A 81 5.54 4.82 -21.27
C GLU A 81 4.05 4.70 -21.51
N PHE A 82 3.29 5.58 -20.88
CA PHE A 82 1.84 5.63 -20.97
C PHE A 82 1.38 6.99 -21.44
N ASN A 83 0.36 7.02 -22.29
CA ASN A 83 -0.32 8.24 -22.71
C ASN A 83 -1.61 8.37 -21.88
N LEU A 84 -1.76 9.45 -21.12
CA LEU A 84 -2.93 9.66 -20.28
C LEU A 84 -4.15 9.96 -21.16
N ALA A 85 -5.07 8.99 -21.26
CA ALA A 85 -6.26 9.08 -22.09
C ALA A 85 -7.45 9.69 -21.37
N GLY A 86 -7.46 9.64 -20.03
CA GLY A 86 -8.57 10.15 -19.25
C GLY A 86 -8.25 10.29 -17.76
N ILE A 87 -9.09 11.06 -17.09
CA ILE A 87 -9.04 11.26 -15.64
C ILE A 87 -10.38 10.83 -15.06
N TYR A 88 -10.40 9.68 -14.38
CA TYR A 88 -11.62 9.19 -13.78
C TYR A 88 -11.96 9.91 -12.47
N ASP A 89 -13.24 9.97 -12.19
CA ASP A 89 -13.83 10.41 -10.94
C ASP A 89 -14.74 9.32 -10.39
N GLY A 90 -15.26 9.49 -9.20
CA GLY A 90 -16.17 8.55 -8.57
C GLY A 90 -16.86 9.17 -7.37
N ASP A 91 -17.82 8.46 -6.80
CA ASP A 91 -18.51 8.89 -5.58
C ASP A 91 -17.60 8.82 -4.34
N GLU A 92 -18.10 9.26 -3.19
CA GLU A 92 -17.43 9.14 -1.90
C GLU A 92 -17.11 7.65 -1.62
N GLY A 93 -15.83 7.34 -1.37
CA GLY A 93 -15.37 5.96 -1.15
C GLY A 93 -14.60 5.35 -2.33
N ILE A 94 -14.65 5.94 -3.53
CA ILE A 94 -13.81 5.51 -4.65
C ILE A 94 -12.41 6.10 -4.50
N ASP A 95 -11.41 5.23 -4.54
CA ASP A 95 -10.01 5.65 -4.51
C ASP A 95 -9.61 6.34 -5.83
N LYS A 96 -9.37 7.64 -5.76
CA LYS A 96 -8.99 8.50 -6.89
C LYS A 96 -7.48 8.72 -6.99
N THR A 97 -6.70 7.90 -6.26
CA THR A 97 -5.23 7.97 -6.26
C THR A 97 -4.57 6.86 -7.08
N GLN A 98 -5.35 6.11 -7.84
CA GLN A 98 -4.89 4.97 -8.62
C GLN A 98 -4.66 5.31 -10.09
N PHE A 99 -3.84 4.49 -10.75
CA PHE A 99 -3.53 4.57 -12.17
C PHE A 99 -3.83 3.23 -12.83
N PHE A 100 -4.72 3.24 -13.83
CA PHE A 100 -5.09 2.05 -14.57
C PHE A 100 -4.60 2.11 -16.00
N PHE A 101 -4.04 1.01 -16.48
CA PHE A 101 -3.57 0.87 -17.84
C PHE A 101 -3.90 -0.53 -18.38
N ARG A 102 -3.70 -0.75 -19.66
CA ARG A 102 -4.13 -1.99 -20.31
C ARG A 102 -3.22 -3.17 -19.98
N TYR A 103 -3.84 -4.30 -19.64
CA TYR A 103 -3.13 -5.55 -19.36
C TYR A 103 -2.41 -6.10 -20.61
N ASP A 104 -3.01 -6.01 -21.79
CA ASP A 104 -2.40 -6.47 -23.03
C ASP A 104 -1.09 -5.75 -23.35
N TYR A 105 -1.00 -4.44 -23.04
CA TYR A 105 0.26 -3.69 -23.18
C TYR A 105 1.35 -4.23 -22.23
N LEU A 106 0.99 -4.50 -20.97
CA LEU A 106 1.92 -5.11 -20.02
C LEU A 106 2.36 -6.49 -20.49
N ASP A 107 1.42 -7.35 -20.85
CA ASP A 107 1.66 -8.75 -21.14
C ASP A 107 2.56 -8.95 -22.36
N GLU A 108 2.32 -8.19 -23.41
CA GLU A 108 3.12 -8.27 -24.64
C GLU A 108 4.54 -7.68 -24.50
N ASN A 109 4.73 -6.70 -23.61
CA ASN A 109 5.98 -5.95 -23.53
C ASN A 109 6.83 -6.25 -22.31
N ARG A 110 6.36 -7.03 -21.34
CA ARG A 110 7.18 -7.46 -20.19
C ARG A 110 8.21 -8.52 -20.58
N ALA A 111 9.41 -8.41 -20.01
CA ALA A 111 10.53 -9.29 -20.32
C ALA A 111 10.31 -10.73 -19.85
N GLN A 112 9.48 -10.95 -18.82
CA GLN A 112 9.22 -12.26 -18.21
C GLN A 112 7.76 -12.34 -17.74
N GLY A 113 7.27 -13.59 -17.62
CA GLY A 113 5.95 -13.87 -17.04
C GLY A 113 4.78 -13.58 -17.98
N GLU A 114 4.97 -13.69 -19.32
CA GLU A 114 3.88 -13.58 -20.28
C GLU A 114 2.75 -14.57 -19.95
N GLY A 115 1.50 -14.13 -20.05
CA GLY A 115 0.31 -14.90 -19.69
C GLY A 115 -0.01 -14.93 -18.18
N LEU A 116 0.85 -14.39 -17.30
CA LEU A 116 0.57 -14.36 -15.87
C LEU A 116 -0.44 -13.25 -15.50
N VAL A 117 -1.46 -13.62 -14.76
CA VAL A 117 -2.47 -12.71 -14.19
C VAL A 117 -2.34 -12.75 -12.67
N GLY A 118 -2.43 -11.58 -12.02
CA GLY A 118 -2.34 -11.49 -10.55
C GLY A 118 -3.61 -11.97 -9.86
N TRP A 119 -4.76 -11.54 -10.33
CA TRP A 119 -6.08 -11.98 -9.87
C TRP A 119 -7.13 -11.73 -10.95
N TYR A 120 -8.23 -12.46 -10.84
CA TYR A 120 -9.43 -12.25 -11.62
C TYR A 120 -10.50 -11.63 -10.73
N ALA A 121 -11.17 -10.58 -11.20
CA ALA A 121 -12.39 -10.07 -10.60
C ALA A 121 -13.60 -10.66 -11.33
N VAL A 122 -14.52 -11.24 -10.58
CA VAL A 122 -15.72 -11.87 -11.13
C VAL A 122 -16.96 -11.24 -10.51
N LYS A 123 -17.82 -10.67 -11.35
CA LYS A 123 -19.11 -10.14 -10.94
C LYS A 123 -20.14 -11.27 -10.96
N ILE A 124 -20.78 -11.51 -9.82
CA ILE A 124 -21.82 -12.54 -9.68
C ILE A 124 -23.21 -11.89 -9.65
N GLY A 125 -24.22 -12.60 -10.16
CA GLY A 125 -25.58 -12.08 -10.21
C GLY A 125 -26.29 -12.06 -8.86
N ASP A 126 -25.99 -13.03 -8.00
CA ASP A 126 -26.59 -13.18 -6.67
C ASP A 126 -25.49 -13.25 -5.59
N PRO A 127 -25.35 -12.21 -4.76
CA PRO A 127 -24.35 -12.17 -3.68
C PRO A 127 -24.46 -13.33 -2.67
N ALA A 128 -25.67 -13.89 -2.47
CA ALA A 128 -25.87 -15.01 -1.57
C ALA A 128 -25.12 -16.29 -2.01
N GLN A 129 -24.80 -16.41 -3.29
CA GLN A 129 -24.07 -17.54 -3.86
C GLN A 129 -22.53 -17.37 -3.78
N SER A 130 -22.04 -16.26 -3.27
CA SER A 130 -20.59 -15.94 -3.29
C SER A 130 -19.73 -17.03 -2.65
N VAL A 131 -20.15 -17.58 -1.51
CA VAL A 131 -19.40 -18.63 -0.80
C VAL A 131 -19.39 -19.94 -1.59
N ALA A 132 -20.54 -20.34 -2.14
CA ALA A 132 -20.65 -21.56 -2.93
C ALA A 132 -19.82 -21.48 -4.22
N LEU A 133 -19.90 -20.36 -4.94
CA LEU A 133 -19.13 -20.12 -6.17
C LEU A 133 -17.63 -20.06 -5.89
N SER A 134 -17.22 -19.39 -4.81
CA SER A 134 -15.80 -19.34 -4.41
C SER A 134 -15.24 -20.74 -4.20
N ARG A 135 -15.99 -21.60 -3.51
CA ARG A 135 -15.60 -22.98 -3.29
C ARG A 135 -15.54 -23.78 -4.61
N THR A 136 -16.50 -23.60 -5.49
CA THR A 136 -16.52 -24.27 -6.80
C THR A 136 -15.28 -23.87 -7.63
N PHE A 137 -14.92 -22.59 -7.66
CA PHE A 137 -13.71 -22.14 -8.36
C PHE A 137 -12.43 -22.74 -7.73
N ASP A 138 -12.30 -22.72 -6.42
CA ASP A 138 -11.14 -23.29 -5.74
C ASP A 138 -11.03 -24.82 -5.99
N GLU A 139 -12.15 -25.54 -5.99
CA GLU A 139 -12.20 -26.99 -6.31
C GLU A 139 -11.82 -27.28 -7.77
N MET A 140 -12.21 -26.43 -8.72
CA MET A 140 -11.86 -26.61 -10.15
C MET A 140 -10.35 -26.52 -10.40
N PHE A 141 -9.65 -25.70 -9.64
CA PHE A 141 -8.21 -25.48 -9.80
C PHE A 141 -7.36 -26.17 -8.73
N ALA A 142 -7.98 -26.90 -7.80
CA ALA A 142 -7.27 -27.65 -6.77
C ALA A 142 -6.27 -28.65 -7.39
N ASN A 143 -5.06 -28.69 -6.83
CA ASN A 143 -3.97 -29.54 -7.31
C ASN A 143 -3.53 -29.27 -8.76
N SER A 144 -3.90 -28.14 -9.35
CA SER A 144 -3.41 -27.69 -10.65
C SER A 144 -2.09 -26.90 -10.51
N ALA A 145 -1.38 -26.69 -11.62
CA ALA A 145 -0.21 -25.82 -11.64
C ALA A 145 -0.52 -24.33 -11.33
N ALA A 146 -1.81 -23.98 -11.35
CA ALA A 146 -2.32 -22.62 -11.08
C ALA A 146 -3.47 -22.68 -10.08
N GLU A 147 -3.21 -23.24 -8.90
CA GLU A 147 -4.18 -23.30 -7.80
C GLU A 147 -4.62 -21.89 -7.42
N THR A 148 -5.93 -21.70 -7.24
CA THR A 148 -6.52 -20.40 -6.92
C THR A 148 -7.07 -20.38 -5.50
N LYS A 149 -7.13 -19.18 -4.94
CA LYS A 149 -7.85 -18.88 -3.71
C LYS A 149 -8.88 -17.80 -4.00
N THR A 150 -10.14 -18.17 -3.95
CA THR A 150 -11.26 -17.27 -4.23
C THR A 150 -11.82 -16.69 -2.94
N THR A 151 -12.03 -15.40 -2.91
CA THR A 151 -12.65 -14.71 -1.77
C THR A 151 -13.53 -13.57 -2.27
N THR A 152 -14.45 -13.08 -1.42
CA THR A 152 -15.18 -11.87 -1.73
C THR A 152 -14.25 -10.65 -1.68
N GLU A 153 -14.56 -9.60 -2.42
CA GLU A 153 -13.79 -8.34 -2.39
C GLU A 153 -13.67 -7.78 -0.97
N LYS A 154 -14.77 -7.80 -0.21
CA LYS A 154 -14.76 -7.44 1.21
C LYS A 154 -13.78 -8.30 2.02
N GLY A 155 -13.80 -9.62 1.83
CA GLY A 155 -12.88 -10.53 2.50
C GLY A 155 -11.42 -10.30 2.12
N PHE A 156 -11.16 -9.93 0.88
CA PHE A 156 -9.81 -9.54 0.42
C PHE A 156 -9.31 -8.28 1.14
N VAL A 157 -10.12 -7.23 1.18
CA VAL A 157 -9.80 -5.97 1.87
C VAL A 157 -9.60 -6.19 3.38
N GLU A 158 -10.47 -6.97 4.03
CA GLU A 158 -10.33 -7.32 5.44
C GLU A 158 -9.05 -8.13 5.73
N GLY A 159 -8.71 -9.06 4.84
CA GLY A 159 -7.47 -9.84 4.93
C GLY A 159 -6.23 -8.95 4.82
N PHE A 160 -6.25 -8.01 3.89
CA PHE A 160 -5.16 -7.03 3.71
C PHE A 160 -5.05 -6.08 4.91
N ALA A 161 -6.18 -5.59 5.43
CA ALA A 161 -6.20 -4.74 6.62
C ALA A 161 -5.66 -5.46 7.87
N LYS A 162 -5.92 -6.76 8.04
CA LYS A 162 -5.34 -7.56 9.13
C LYS A 162 -3.83 -7.68 9.04
N GLN A 163 -3.26 -7.84 7.84
CA GLN A 163 -1.80 -7.86 7.67
C GLN A 163 -1.15 -6.55 8.11
N ILE A 164 -1.77 -5.40 7.81
CA ILE A 164 -1.28 -4.09 8.25
C ILE A 164 -1.43 -3.94 9.77
N GLY A 165 -2.53 -4.45 10.35
CA GLY A 165 -2.75 -4.47 11.79
C GLY A 165 -1.67 -5.22 12.56
N ASP A 166 -1.21 -6.35 12.05
CA ASP A 166 -0.12 -7.14 12.65
C ASP A 166 1.21 -6.38 12.64
N ILE A 167 1.51 -5.63 11.59
CA ILE A 167 2.70 -4.74 11.53
C ILE A 167 2.63 -3.67 12.63
N GLY A 168 1.45 -3.10 12.88
CA GLY A 168 1.22 -2.13 13.95
C GLY A 168 1.55 -2.72 15.34
N SER A 169 1.12 -3.93 15.62
CA SER A 169 1.41 -4.63 16.86
C SER A 169 2.91 -4.91 17.05
N ILE A 170 3.59 -5.30 16.00
CA ILE A 170 5.06 -5.49 16.01
C ILE A 170 5.77 -4.16 16.30
N MET A 171 5.36 -3.08 15.66
CA MET A 171 5.93 -1.75 15.90
C MET A 171 5.76 -1.29 17.36
N ILE A 172 4.58 -1.50 17.95
CA ILE A 172 4.32 -1.19 19.35
C ILE A 172 5.22 -2.02 20.27
N ALA A 173 5.38 -3.31 20.00
CA ALA A 173 6.26 -4.19 20.79
C ALA A 173 7.73 -3.73 20.73
N ILE A 174 8.21 -3.33 19.56
CA ILE A 174 9.57 -2.78 19.39
C ILE A 174 9.73 -1.48 20.18
N LEU A 175 8.79 -0.55 20.06
CA LEU A 175 8.83 0.71 20.79
C LEU A 175 8.79 0.50 22.32
N ALA A 176 7.98 -0.43 22.80
CA ALA A 176 7.91 -0.78 24.21
C ALA A 176 9.26 -1.35 24.72
N ALA A 177 9.91 -2.23 23.95
CA ALA A 177 11.23 -2.76 24.29
C ALA A 177 12.31 -1.68 24.33
N VAL A 178 12.30 -0.75 23.37
CA VAL A 178 13.23 0.40 23.33
C VAL A 178 12.99 1.31 24.54
N MET A 179 11.74 1.67 24.84
CA MET A 179 11.40 2.48 26.01
C MET A 179 11.85 1.82 27.31
N PHE A 180 11.63 0.52 27.45
CA PHE A 180 12.10 -0.24 28.62
C PHE A 180 13.61 -0.18 28.79
N THR A 181 14.35 -0.35 27.70
CA THR A 181 15.80 -0.25 27.69
C THR A 181 16.30 1.14 28.14
N ILE A 182 15.66 2.19 27.60
CA ILE A 182 15.98 3.59 27.97
C ILE A 182 15.72 3.81 29.47
N LEU A 183 14.59 3.34 29.99
CA LEU A 183 14.28 3.45 31.42
C LEU A 183 15.30 2.73 32.33
N LEU A 184 15.75 1.56 31.91
CA LEU A 184 16.81 0.84 32.63
C LEU A 184 18.15 1.61 32.64
N VAL A 185 18.54 2.17 31.50
CA VAL A 185 19.76 2.97 31.37
C VAL A 185 19.68 4.21 32.24
N VAL A 186 18.57 4.96 32.14
CA VAL A 186 18.35 6.16 32.97
C VAL A 186 18.32 5.84 34.42
N GLY A 187 17.60 4.77 34.82
CA GLY A 187 17.56 4.32 36.23
C GLY A 187 18.94 3.94 36.77
N ASN A 188 19.74 3.23 35.97
CA ASN A 188 21.11 2.85 36.36
C ASN A 188 22.03 4.09 36.49
N THR A 189 21.94 5.03 35.55
CA THR A 189 22.70 6.29 35.57
C THR A 189 22.34 7.14 36.80
N MET A 190 21.02 7.26 37.10
CA MET A 190 20.57 7.96 38.30
C MET A 190 21.09 7.28 39.59
N ALA A 191 20.98 5.95 39.67
CA ALA A 191 21.49 5.21 40.83
C ALA A 191 23.01 5.39 41.02
N GLN A 192 23.77 5.50 39.94
CA GLN A 192 25.19 5.79 39.97
C GLN A 192 25.46 7.23 40.45
N ALA A 193 24.75 8.22 39.91
CA ALA A 193 24.89 9.61 40.31
C ALA A 193 24.58 9.83 41.80
N VAL A 194 23.54 9.15 42.31
CA VAL A 194 23.22 9.18 43.76
C VAL A 194 24.35 8.54 44.61
N ARG A 195 24.91 7.42 44.18
CA ARG A 195 26.04 6.77 44.89
C ARG A 195 27.26 7.68 44.94
N GLU A 196 27.62 8.31 43.86
CA GLU A 196 28.78 9.24 43.80
C GLU A 196 28.61 10.45 44.71
N ARG A 197 27.38 10.91 44.94
CA ARG A 197 27.06 12.04 45.81
C ARG A 197 26.66 11.65 47.25
N THR A 198 26.73 10.39 47.59
CA THR A 198 26.28 9.91 48.91
C THR A 198 26.99 10.60 50.08
N SER A 199 28.30 10.93 49.97
CA SER A 199 29.03 11.67 50.97
C SER A 199 28.55 13.12 51.15
N GLU A 200 28.20 13.79 50.05
CA GLU A 200 27.67 15.16 50.07
C GLU A 200 26.27 15.18 50.71
N LEU A 201 25.42 14.21 50.32
CA LEU A 201 24.08 14.06 50.89
C LEU A 201 24.09 13.73 52.38
N ALA A 202 25.09 12.96 52.87
CA ALA A 202 25.31 12.70 54.27
C ALA A 202 25.67 13.97 55.08
N VAL A 203 26.47 14.87 54.50
CA VAL A 203 26.79 16.17 55.10
C VAL A 203 25.51 17.04 55.22
N LEU A 204 24.67 17.09 54.19
CA LEU A 204 23.40 17.83 54.26
C LEU A 204 22.48 17.31 55.38
N LYS A 205 22.43 16.00 55.60
CA LYS A 205 21.70 15.39 56.72
C LYS A 205 22.25 15.77 58.06
N THR A 206 23.57 15.84 58.24
CA THR A 206 24.19 16.29 59.49
C THR A 206 23.94 17.77 59.78
N LEU A 207 23.68 18.58 58.75
CA LEU A 207 23.29 20.01 58.84
C LEU A 207 21.79 20.18 59.15
N GLY A 208 21.02 19.09 59.30
CA GLY A 208 19.63 19.12 59.69
C GLY A 208 18.60 19.14 58.54
N PHE A 209 18.98 18.91 57.29
CA PHE A 209 18.06 18.79 56.18
C PHE A 209 17.19 17.52 56.33
N SER A 210 15.90 17.63 56.11
CA SER A 210 14.98 16.49 56.10
C SER A 210 15.20 15.61 54.90
N ASP A 211 14.75 14.33 54.92
CA ASP A 211 14.82 13.40 53.81
C ASP A 211 14.15 13.95 52.56
N ALA A 212 12.98 14.60 52.71
CA ALA A 212 12.29 15.25 51.59
C ALA A 212 13.07 16.43 51.02
N GLY A 213 13.79 17.21 51.85
CA GLY A 213 14.66 18.31 51.41
C GLY A 213 15.85 17.83 50.63
N VAL A 214 16.50 16.70 51.05
CA VAL A 214 17.61 16.07 50.36
C VAL A 214 17.15 15.48 49.03
N LEU A 215 15.97 14.84 49.01
CA LEU A 215 15.39 14.27 47.80
C LEU A 215 15.02 15.32 46.72
N ALA A 216 14.69 16.53 47.14
CA ALA A 216 14.38 17.65 46.24
C ALA A 216 15.63 18.28 45.59
N LEU A 217 16.83 17.96 46.10
CA LEU A 217 18.13 18.47 45.63
C LEU A 217 18.87 17.47 44.73
N VAL A 218 18.40 16.23 44.65
CA VAL A 218 18.92 15.16 43.80
C VAL A 218 18.10 15.04 42.51
#